data_e38b07a9888cb4d714192d7d53d0701a
#
_entry.id   e38b07a9888cb4d714192d7d53d0701a
#
_cell.length_a   1.000
_cell.length_b   1.000
_cell.length_c   1.000
_cell.angle_alpha   90.00
_cell.angle_beta   90.00
_cell.angle_gamma   90.00
#
_symmetry.space_group_name_H-M   'P 1'
#
loop_
_entity.id
_entity.type
_entity.pdbx_description
1 polymer ?
#
loop_
_entity_poly.entity_id
_entity_poly.type
_entity_poly.pdbx_seq_one_letter_code
_entity_poly.pdbx_strand_id
1 'polypeptide(L)'
;INKFAGNKVTSDVHFGDWGMPVSQIIAYIEHKNLDINLIDYEDLEHIYPNAVSLTNENESFENLCKEISKELNLRNEDYIRKWSIIRAISINEIKSLFVQLQHKFDLFYGESDVIDEANQVIVHAKKQGKVKFDNLALISTEERDPPVIIAKRDGSFLYMTTDLGTVKFRETNEEYDKYIYVVDSRQKEHFSQLFSTIKHFDLSRKEFIHVGYGTVNGKNGKPLKTRDGGVYKLIDLYSDVKKLLSRDGMNNQDSDKLTNSVLTYSDLLSNRKQNYVFDIDKFVDINGKTAVYLQYSQVRAARLLNEYGKKIKLDKLNNLNNT
;
A
#
# COMPACT_ATOMS: atom_id res chain seq x y z
N ILE A 1 2.25 15.50 -7.55
CA ILE A 1 1.43 16.57 -8.18
C ILE A 1 1.08 17.62 -7.13
N ASN A 2 0.43 17.27 -6.01
CA ASN A 2 0.01 18.25 -4.99
C ASN A 2 1.19 19.04 -4.39
N LYS A 3 2.32 18.37 -4.05
CA LYS A 3 3.56 19.07 -3.62
C LYS A 3 4.06 20.03 -4.70
N PHE A 4 4.03 19.62 -5.97
CA PHE A 4 4.44 20.47 -7.10
C PHE A 4 3.51 21.67 -7.29
N ALA A 5 2.22 21.51 -7.00
CA ALA A 5 1.23 22.59 -7.01
C ALA A 5 1.31 23.53 -5.79
N GLY A 6 2.30 23.36 -4.92
CA GLY A 6 2.53 24.25 -3.76
C GLY A 6 1.79 23.86 -2.49
N ASN A 7 1.09 22.71 -2.47
CA ASN A 7 0.43 22.25 -1.25
C ASN A 7 1.42 21.61 -0.28
N LYS A 8 1.19 21.78 1.03
CA LYS A 8 1.85 20.98 2.06
C LYS A 8 1.26 19.57 2.02
N VAL A 9 2.07 18.58 1.72
CA VAL A 9 1.63 17.19 1.60
C VAL A 9 2.47 16.30 2.49
N THR A 10 1.81 15.53 3.35
CA THR A 10 2.39 14.44 4.11
C THR A 10 1.97 13.13 3.47
N SER A 11 2.94 12.31 3.10
CA SER A 11 2.71 11.00 2.50
C SER A 11 2.84 9.89 3.55
N ASP A 12 1.87 8.99 3.57
CA ASP A 12 1.80 7.88 4.50
C ASP A 12 1.69 6.55 3.77
N VAL A 13 2.40 5.54 4.27
CA VAL A 13 2.23 4.14 3.88
C VAL A 13 1.60 3.41 5.04
N HIS A 14 0.41 2.86 4.82
CA HIS A 14 -0.33 2.13 5.83
C HIS A 14 -0.19 0.62 5.63
N PHE A 15 0.38 -0.06 6.64
CA PHE A 15 0.66 -1.51 6.57
C PHE A 15 -0.47 -2.33 7.18
N GLY A 16 -0.84 -3.43 6.52
CA GLY A 16 -1.67 -4.48 7.10
C GLY A 16 -0.83 -5.42 7.96
N ASP A 17 -0.37 -4.96 9.11
CA ASP A 17 0.59 -5.62 9.98
C ASP A 17 -0.05 -6.22 11.25
N TRP A 18 -1.37 -6.41 11.25
CA TRP A 18 -2.13 -6.93 12.38
C TRP A 18 -3.19 -7.95 11.96
N GLY A 19 -3.70 -8.70 12.93
CA GLY A 19 -4.83 -9.61 12.74
C GLY A 19 -4.46 -10.97 12.14
N MET A 20 -5.40 -11.55 11.39
CA MET A 20 -5.32 -12.94 10.93
C MET A 20 -4.06 -13.26 10.10
N PRO A 21 -3.60 -12.43 9.15
CA PRO A 21 -2.40 -12.75 8.35
C PRO A 21 -1.15 -12.98 9.20
N VAL A 22 -0.94 -12.14 10.20
CA VAL A 22 0.21 -12.29 11.12
C VAL A 22 0.03 -13.51 12.02
N SER A 23 -1.19 -13.76 12.50
CA SER A 23 -1.49 -14.93 13.31
C SER A 23 -1.26 -16.23 12.54
N GLN A 24 -1.56 -16.27 11.26
CA GLN A 24 -1.26 -17.41 10.38
C GLN A 24 0.25 -17.65 10.24
N ILE A 25 1.04 -16.59 10.07
CA ILE A 25 2.51 -16.69 10.01
C ILE A 25 3.05 -17.26 11.32
N ILE A 26 2.63 -16.70 12.47
CA ILE A 26 3.08 -17.16 13.79
C ILE A 26 2.67 -18.62 14.02
N ALA A 27 1.40 -18.97 13.72
CA ALA A 27 0.92 -20.34 13.84
C ALA A 27 1.73 -21.33 13.00
N TYR A 28 2.11 -20.95 11.78
CA TYR A 28 2.90 -21.80 10.91
C TYR A 28 4.33 -22.02 11.43
N ILE A 29 4.95 -20.94 11.94
CA ILE A 29 6.28 -20.99 12.56
C ILE A 29 6.27 -21.98 13.74
N GLU A 30 5.25 -21.88 14.62
CA GLU A 30 5.09 -22.80 15.75
C GLU A 30 4.79 -24.24 15.30
N HIS A 31 3.86 -24.41 14.36
CA HIS A 31 3.49 -25.71 13.82
C HIS A 31 4.67 -26.48 13.19
N LYS A 32 5.61 -25.75 12.58
CA LYS A 32 6.81 -26.31 11.96
C LYS A 32 8.03 -26.33 12.89
N ASN A 33 7.89 -25.85 14.14
CA ASN A 33 8.98 -25.69 15.10
C ASN A 33 10.17 -24.90 14.54
N LEU A 34 9.91 -23.83 13.80
CA LEU A 34 10.94 -22.95 13.24
C LEU A 34 11.43 -21.97 14.31
N ASP A 35 12.73 -21.65 14.29
CA ASP A 35 13.25 -20.57 15.15
C ASP A 35 12.99 -19.21 14.50
N ILE A 36 12.09 -18.42 15.09
CA ILE A 36 11.70 -17.12 14.59
C ILE A 36 12.87 -16.11 14.48
N ASN A 37 13.93 -16.32 15.26
CA ASN A 37 15.09 -15.42 15.23
C ASN A 37 16.00 -15.67 14.02
N LEU A 38 15.82 -16.80 13.34
CA LEU A 38 16.57 -17.18 12.12
C LEU A 38 15.78 -16.93 10.84
N ILE A 39 14.51 -16.51 10.95
CA ILE A 39 13.64 -16.24 9.81
C ILE A 39 14.04 -14.92 9.17
N ASP A 40 14.17 -14.93 7.85
CA ASP A 40 14.34 -13.75 7.01
C ASP A 40 13.11 -13.44 6.14
N TYR A 41 13.24 -12.47 5.24
CA TYR A 41 12.15 -12.09 4.35
C TYR A 41 11.80 -13.18 3.33
N GLU A 42 12.79 -13.90 2.79
CA GLU A 42 12.57 -14.99 1.83
C GLU A 42 11.79 -16.13 2.49
N ASP A 43 12.10 -16.45 3.74
CA ASP A 43 11.32 -17.39 4.53
C ASP A 43 9.87 -16.96 4.68
N LEU A 44 9.60 -15.69 5.00
CA LEU A 44 8.23 -15.15 5.15
C LEU A 44 7.43 -15.27 3.85
N GLU A 45 8.06 -15.11 2.69
CA GLU A 45 7.41 -15.27 1.39
C GLU A 45 6.94 -16.70 1.13
N HIS A 46 7.60 -17.70 1.72
CA HIS A 46 7.18 -19.10 1.67
C HIS A 46 6.22 -19.46 2.80
N ILE A 47 6.45 -18.93 3.99
CA ILE A 47 5.64 -19.23 5.18
C ILE A 47 4.19 -18.77 4.97
N TYR A 48 3.97 -17.54 4.52
CA TYR A 48 2.62 -16.97 4.45
C TYR A 48 1.67 -17.72 3.50
N PRO A 49 2.02 -18.01 2.24
CA PRO A 49 1.14 -18.81 1.36
C PRO A 49 0.86 -20.21 1.88
N ASN A 50 1.85 -20.86 2.49
CA ASN A 50 1.70 -22.19 3.08
C ASN A 50 0.80 -22.15 4.31
N ALA A 51 0.91 -21.12 5.14
CA ALA A 51 0.03 -20.89 6.29
C ALA A 51 -1.43 -20.68 5.87
N VAL A 52 -1.66 -19.89 4.83
CA VAL A 52 -3.00 -19.66 4.26
C VAL A 52 -3.60 -20.96 3.71
N SER A 53 -2.82 -21.75 2.95
CA SER A 53 -3.27 -23.05 2.45
C SER A 53 -3.65 -23.98 3.61
N LEU A 54 -2.77 -24.10 4.59
CA LEU A 54 -3.00 -24.96 5.75
C LEU A 54 -4.21 -24.50 6.59
N THR A 55 -4.45 -23.19 6.70
CA THR A 55 -5.65 -22.65 7.37
C THR A 55 -6.93 -23.10 6.67
N ASN A 56 -6.92 -23.17 5.34
CA ASN A 56 -8.11 -23.59 4.56
C ASN A 56 -8.34 -25.10 4.58
N GLU A 57 -7.30 -25.88 4.82
CA GLU A 57 -7.32 -27.34 4.72
C GLU A 57 -7.45 -28.03 6.10
N ASN A 58 -7.15 -27.33 7.20
CA ASN A 58 -7.04 -27.90 8.54
C ASN A 58 -7.72 -27.01 9.59
N GLU A 59 -8.89 -27.47 10.06
CA GLU A 59 -9.69 -26.78 11.08
C GLU A 59 -8.95 -26.56 12.40
N SER A 60 -8.13 -27.52 12.82
CA SER A 60 -7.31 -27.36 14.05
C SER A 60 -6.30 -26.25 13.91
N PHE A 61 -5.68 -26.13 12.75
CA PHE A 61 -4.72 -25.04 12.46
C PHE A 61 -5.44 -23.69 12.34
N GLU A 62 -6.63 -23.66 11.72
CA GLU A 62 -7.47 -22.45 11.68
C GLU A 62 -7.83 -21.96 13.10
N ASN A 63 -8.17 -22.90 13.99
CA ASN A 63 -8.49 -22.58 15.38
C ASN A 63 -7.26 -22.04 16.13
N LEU A 64 -6.07 -22.61 15.90
CA LEU A 64 -4.80 -22.08 16.43
C LEU A 64 -4.55 -20.63 15.95
N CYS A 65 -4.78 -20.33 14.67
CA CYS A 65 -4.64 -18.97 14.15
C CYS A 65 -5.60 -17.98 14.83
N LYS A 66 -6.85 -18.41 15.10
CA LYS A 66 -7.84 -17.59 15.82
C LYS A 66 -7.43 -17.35 17.27
N GLU A 67 -6.88 -18.37 17.93
CA GLU A 67 -6.36 -18.24 19.29
C GLU A 67 -5.20 -17.27 19.37
N ILE A 68 -4.21 -17.41 18.49
CA ILE A 68 -3.07 -16.47 18.40
C ILE A 68 -3.55 -15.05 18.11
N SER A 69 -4.54 -14.88 17.22
CA SER A 69 -5.12 -13.56 16.95
C SER A 69 -5.76 -12.93 18.20
N LYS A 70 -6.42 -13.74 19.02
CA LYS A 70 -6.99 -13.32 20.29
C LYS A 70 -5.90 -12.93 21.30
N GLU A 71 -4.87 -13.76 21.42
CA GLU A 71 -3.74 -13.51 22.32
C GLU A 71 -2.95 -12.23 21.94
N LEU A 72 -2.79 -11.96 20.64
CA LEU A 72 -2.22 -10.68 20.16
C LEU A 72 -3.07 -9.50 20.61
N ASN A 73 -4.41 -9.59 20.50
CA ASN A 73 -5.32 -8.53 20.96
C ASN A 73 -5.28 -8.35 22.48
N LEU A 74 -5.01 -9.41 23.25
CA LEU A 74 -4.79 -9.38 24.70
C LEU A 74 -3.37 -8.90 25.09
N ARG A 75 -2.53 -8.57 24.10
CA ARG A 75 -1.14 -8.10 24.31
C ARG A 75 -0.28 -9.16 25.01
N ASN A 76 -0.48 -10.46 24.74
CA ASN A 76 0.39 -11.52 25.25
C ASN A 76 1.84 -11.26 24.84
N GLU A 77 2.75 -11.20 25.79
CA GLU A 77 4.14 -10.75 25.59
C GLU A 77 4.90 -11.60 24.56
N ASP A 78 4.73 -12.93 24.57
CA ASP A 78 5.44 -13.79 23.62
C ASP A 78 4.94 -13.58 22.20
N TYR A 79 3.63 -13.50 21.97
CA TYR A 79 3.08 -13.23 20.66
C TYR A 79 3.38 -11.82 20.15
N ILE A 80 3.40 -10.81 21.03
CA ILE A 80 3.84 -9.45 20.68
C ILE A 80 5.31 -9.45 20.27
N ARG A 81 6.18 -10.21 20.96
CA ARG A 81 7.58 -10.36 20.55
C ARG A 81 7.70 -11.00 19.17
N LYS A 82 6.98 -12.09 18.91
CA LYS A 82 7.00 -12.77 17.59
C LYS A 82 6.48 -11.84 16.49
N TRP A 83 5.36 -11.17 16.74
CA TRP A 83 4.81 -10.17 15.83
C TRP A 83 5.81 -9.05 15.51
N SER A 84 6.51 -8.52 16.52
CA SER A 84 7.46 -7.42 16.33
C SER A 84 8.64 -7.81 15.45
N ILE A 85 9.11 -9.06 15.52
CA ILE A 85 10.16 -9.59 14.65
C ILE A 85 9.66 -9.67 13.20
N ILE A 86 8.50 -10.29 12.97
CA ILE A 86 7.90 -10.41 11.63
C ILE A 86 7.66 -9.02 11.01
N ARG A 87 7.10 -8.10 11.81
CA ARG A 87 6.88 -6.71 11.39
C ARG A 87 8.17 -6.03 10.97
N ALA A 88 9.21 -6.16 11.78
CA ALA A 88 10.51 -5.54 11.50
C ALA A 88 11.12 -6.06 10.19
N ILE A 89 11.11 -7.38 9.96
CA ILE A 89 11.58 -8.00 8.70
C ILE A 89 10.82 -7.42 7.52
N SER A 90 9.49 -7.45 7.56
CA SER A 90 8.63 -7.00 6.45
C SER A 90 8.77 -5.50 6.15
N ILE A 91 8.80 -4.64 7.18
CA ILE A 91 8.92 -3.19 7.01
C ILE A 91 10.30 -2.81 6.48
N ASN A 92 11.37 -3.48 6.93
CA ASN A 92 12.72 -3.21 6.44
C ASN A 92 12.84 -3.53 4.95
N GLU A 93 12.26 -4.64 4.50
CA GLU A 93 12.26 -5.00 3.07
C GLU A 93 11.46 -3.99 2.24
N ILE A 94 10.26 -3.62 2.68
CA ILE A 94 9.44 -2.61 1.98
C ILE A 94 10.17 -1.26 1.90
N LYS A 95 10.84 -0.82 2.98
CA LYS A 95 11.64 0.42 2.98
C LYS A 95 12.83 0.33 2.03
N SER A 96 13.51 -0.82 1.97
CA SER A 96 14.60 -1.08 1.01
C SER A 96 14.11 -0.94 -0.43
N LEU A 97 12.96 -1.53 -0.75
CA LEU A 97 12.34 -1.40 -2.07
C LEU A 97 11.97 0.04 -2.40
N PHE A 98 11.45 0.83 -1.45
CA PHE A 98 11.16 2.25 -1.68
C PHE A 98 12.44 3.06 -1.96
N VAL A 99 13.53 2.78 -1.26
CA VAL A 99 14.82 3.41 -1.55
C VAL A 99 15.28 3.08 -2.98
N GLN A 100 15.19 1.82 -3.39
CA GLN A 100 15.55 1.37 -4.73
C GLN A 100 14.69 2.03 -5.82
N LEU A 101 13.38 2.15 -5.57
CA LEU A 101 12.44 2.85 -6.45
C LEU A 101 12.54 4.37 -6.38
N GLN A 102 13.41 4.92 -5.53
CA GLN A 102 13.56 6.36 -5.26
C GLN A 102 12.24 7.02 -4.79
N HIS A 103 11.40 6.26 -4.12
CA HIS A 103 10.17 6.76 -3.50
C HIS A 103 10.43 7.10 -2.03
N LYS A 104 9.91 8.26 -1.61
CA LYS A 104 10.02 8.74 -0.24
C LYS A 104 8.64 8.96 0.34
N PHE A 105 8.44 8.42 1.53
CA PHE A 105 7.24 8.65 2.33
C PHE A 105 7.63 9.32 3.64
N ASP A 106 6.72 10.15 4.16
CA ASP A 106 6.97 10.92 5.37
C ASP A 106 6.60 10.08 6.61
N LEU A 107 5.57 9.22 6.51
CA LEU A 107 5.05 8.40 7.60
C LEU A 107 4.95 6.92 7.19
N PHE A 108 5.09 6.05 8.20
CA PHE A 108 5.06 4.59 8.06
C PHE A 108 4.27 4.00 9.23
N TYR A 109 2.94 4.07 9.13
CA TYR A 109 2.04 3.49 10.11
C TYR A 109 1.43 2.17 9.64
N GLY A 110 1.00 1.36 10.58
CA GLY A 110 0.28 0.12 10.33
C GLY A 110 -1.04 0.06 11.09
N GLU A 111 -1.82 -0.97 10.83
CA GLU A 111 -3.03 -1.28 11.59
C GLU A 111 -2.73 -1.46 13.08
N SER A 112 -1.54 -1.99 13.40
CA SER A 112 -1.08 -2.19 14.79
C SER A 112 -0.89 -0.90 15.57
N ASP A 113 -0.58 0.21 14.89
CA ASP A 113 -0.31 1.50 15.50
C ASP A 113 -1.61 2.24 15.92
N VAL A 114 -2.79 1.76 15.49
CA VAL A 114 -4.09 2.43 15.69
C VAL A 114 -5.13 1.56 16.43
N ILE A 115 -4.69 0.47 17.05
CA ILE A 115 -5.58 -0.47 17.75
C ILE A 115 -6.33 0.21 18.91
N ASP A 116 -5.66 1.08 19.66
CA ASP A 116 -6.28 1.76 20.78
C ASP A 116 -7.30 2.81 20.31
N GLU A 117 -7.01 3.53 19.22
CA GLU A 117 -7.94 4.45 18.59
C GLU A 117 -9.15 3.71 18.00
N ALA A 118 -8.93 2.56 17.38
CA ALA A 118 -10.01 1.70 16.89
C ALA A 118 -10.97 1.29 18.01
N ASN A 119 -10.43 0.87 19.17
CA ASN A 119 -11.24 0.59 20.36
C ASN A 119 -12.01 1.83 20.85
N GLN A 120 -11.36 3.00 20.89
CA GLN A 120 -12.00 4.24 21.29
C GLN A 120 -13.14 4.63 20.35
N VAL A 121 -12.99 4.41 19.03
CA VAL A 121 -14.07 4.66 18.06
C VAL A 121 -15.27 3.77 18.33
N ILE A 122 -15.07 2.48 18.59
CA ILE A 122 -16.18 1.56 18.93
C ILE A 122 -16.90 2.01 20.20
N VAL A 123 -16.14 2.34 21.27
CA VAL A 123 -16.70 2.83 22.54
C VAL A 123 -17.50 4.11 22.32
N HIS A 124 -16.97 5.05 21.55
CA HIS A 124 -17.64 6.30 21.22
C HIS A 124 -18.94 6.07 20.44
N ALA A 125 -18.90 5.26 19.40
CA ALA A 125 -20.06 4.94 18.58
C ALA A 125 -21.17 4.21 19.39
N LYS A 126 -20.78 3.31 20.32
CA LYS A 126 -21.72 2.66 21.24
C LYS A 126 -22.41 3.68 22.17
N LYS A 127 -21.66 4.60 22.76
CA LYS A 127 -22.19 5.66 23.65
C LYS A 127 -23.18 6.55 22.93
N GLN A 128 -22.98 6.80 21.63
CA GLN A 128 -23.85 7.64 20.82
C GLN A 128 -25.05 6.88 20.22
N GLY A 129 -25.17 5.57 20.42
CA GLY A 129 -26.21 4.73 19.80
C GLY A 129 -26.05 4.59 18.28
N LYS A 130 -24.85 4.82 17.74
CA LYS A 130 -24.56 4.77 16.30
C LYS A 130 -24.16 3.38 15.80
N VAL A 131 -24.10 2.41 16.70
CA VAL A 131 -23.90 0.99 16.38
C VAL A 131 -24.88 0.14 17.16
N LYS A 132 -25.23 -1.02 16.60
CA LYS A 132 -26.08 -2.03 17.23
C LYS A 132 -25.52 -3.41 16.94
N PHE A 133 -25.82 -4.38 17.83
CA PHE A 133 -25.55 -5.78 17.53
C PHE A 133 -26.63 -6.32 16.59
N ASP A 134 -26.18 -6.90 15.49
CA ASP A 134 -26.92 -7.85 14.69
C ASP A 134 -26.32 -9.25 14.92
N ASN A 135 -27.07 -10.32 14.64
CA ASN A 135 -26.78 -11.70 15.05
C ASN A 135 -25.31 -12.13 15.02
N LEU A 136 -24.49 -11.60 14.12
CA LEU A 136 -23.13 -12.03 13.87
C LEU A 136 -22.07 -10.93 14.07
N ALA A 137 -22.47 -9.65 14.21
CA ALA A 137 -21.54 -8.54 14.16
C ALA A 137 -22.06 -7.29 14.88
N LEU A 138 -21.14 -6.37 15.20
CA LEU A 138 -21.47 -4.99 15.53
C LEU A 138 -21.58 -4.22 14.22
N ILE A 139 -22.75 -3.66 13.93
CA ILE A 139 -23.03 -2.95 12.68
C ILE A 139 -23.33 -1.47 12.97
N SER A 140 -23.06 -0.61 11.96
CA SER A 140 -23.49 0.79 11.97
C SER A 140 -25.02 0.90 11.93
N THR A 141 -25.57 1.92 12.62
CA THR A 141 -27.00 2.28 12.52
C THR A 141 -27.30 3.21 11.35
N GLU A 142 -26.33 3.53 10.52
CA GLU A 142 -26.52 4.26 9.28
C GLU A 142 -27.48 3.49 8.36
N GLU A 143 -28.44 4.21 7.76
CA GLU A 143 -29.38 3.63 6.79
C GLU A 143 -28.63 3.28 5.49
N ARG A 144 -28.20 2.04 5.39
CA ARG A 144 -27.49 1.48 4.23
C ARG A 144 -27.79 -0.01 4.08
N ASP A 145 -27.89 -0.46 2.85
CA ASP A 145 -28.06 -1.88 2.48
C ASP A 145 -26.96 -2.32 1.51
N PRO A 146 -26.10 -3.29 1.88
CA PRO A 146 -26.01 -3.92 3.19
C PRO A 146 -25.45 -2.98 4.27
N PRO A 147 -25.76 -3.22 5.56
CA PRO A 147 -25.27 -2.40 6.66
C PRO A 147 -23.75 -2.54 6.80
N VAL A 148 -23.09 -1.46 7.24
CA VAL A 148 -21.63 -1.45 7.45
C VAL A 148 -21.29 -2.24 8.70
N ILE A 149 -20.49 -3.28 8.56
CA ILE A 149 -19.97 -4.09 9.67
C ILE A 149 -18.76 -3.37 10.27
N ILE A 150 -18.85 -3.06 11.57
CA ILE A 150 -17.81 -2.33 12.31
C ILE A 150 -16.84 -3.28 13.00
N ALA A 151 -17.35 -4.36 13.61
CA ALA A 151 -16.52 -5.38 14.27
C ALA A 151 -17.25 -6.73 14.27
N LYS A 152 -16.51 -7.81 14.43
CA LYS A 152 -17.11 -9.13 14.64
C LYS A 152 -17.78 -9.22 16.02
N ARG A 153 -18.61 -10.26 16.23
CA ARG A 153 -19.32 -10.48 17.48
C ARG A 153 -18.38 -10.68 18.69
N ASP A 154 -17.27 -11.34 18.45
CA ASP A 154 -16.22 -11.59 19.46
C ASP A 154 -15.36 -10.36 19.76
N GLY A 155 -15.62 -9.22 19.11
CA GLY A 155 -14.87 -7.98 19.23
C GLY A 155 -13.65 -7.91 18.33
N SER A 156 -13.38 -8.92 17.52
CA SER A 156 -12.25 -8.88 16.56
C SER A 156 -12.44 -7.78 15.54
N PHE A 157 -11.35 -7.10 15.23
CA PHE A 157 -11.34 -6.01 14.27
C PHE A 157 -11.44 -6.51 12.83
N LEU A 158 -12.02 -5.66 12.02
CA LEU A 158 -12.06 -5.75 10.57
C LEU A 158 -11.29 -4.55 10.01
N TYR A 159 -11.00 -4.57 8.72
CA TYR A 159 -10.40 -3.41 8.03
C TYR A 159 -11.16 -2.11 8.28
N MET A 160 -12.49 -2.16 8.34
CA MET A 160 -13.31 -1.00 8.67
C MET A 160 -12.98 -0.44 10.05
N THR A 161 -12.73 -1.31 11.04
CA THR A 161 -12.43 -0.90 12.41
C THR A 161 -11.09 -0.19 12.49
N THR A 162 -10.05 -0.76 11.87
CA THR A 162 -8.68 -0.20 11.86
C THR A 162 -8.60 1.06 11.03
N ASP A 163 -9.33 1.14 9.90
CA ASP A 163 -9.41 2.37 9.10
C ASP A 163 -10.09 3.52 9.85
N LEU A 164 -11.17 3.26 10.60
CA LEU A 164 -11.79 4.27 11.46
C LEU A 164 -10.85 4.70 12.59
N GLY A 165 -10.09 3.76 13.18
CA GLY A 165 -9.03 4.04 14.15
C GLY A 165 -7.95 4.94 13.55
N THR A 166 -7.52 4.65 12.31
CA THR A 166 -6.54 5.47 11.57
C THR A 166 -7.03 6.91 11.37
N VAL A 167 -8.29 7.09 11.03
CA VAL A 167 -8.87 8.44 10.91
C VAL A 167 -8.82 9.16 12.25
N LYS A 168 -9.25 8.51 13.33
CA LYS A 168 -9.20 9.09 14.67
C LYS A 168 -7.77 9.44 15.08
N PHE A 169 -6.81 8.56 14.84
CA PHE A 169 -5.40 8.80 15.12
C PHE A 169 -4.88 10.05 14.40
N ARG A 170 -5.16 10.17 13.10
CA ARG A 170 -4.74 11.32 12.29
C ARG A 170 -5.41 12.62 12.72
N GLU A 171 -6.70 12.60 13.02
CA GLU A 171 -7.43 13.79 13.54
C GLU A 171 -6.91 14.27 14.89
N THR A 172 -6.32 13.39 15.70
CA THR A 172 -5.78 13.74 17.00
C THR A 172 -4.35 14.27 16.92
N ASN A 173 -3.54 13.76 15.98
CA ASN A 173 -2.10 14.01 15.95
C ASN A 173 -1.67 15.02 14.88
N GLU A 174 -2.54 15.30 13.90
CA GLU A 174 -2.16 16.08 12.72
C GLU A 174 -3.30 17.02 12.28
N GLU A 175 -2.92 18.18 11.73
CA GLU A 175 -3.86 19.11 11.12
C GLU A 175 -3.80 19.03 9.59
N TYR A 176 -4.73 18.30 9.01
CA TYR A 176 -4.90 18.22 7.56
C TYR A 176 -6.24 18.81 7.12
N ASP A 177 -6.28 19.43 5.93
CA ASP A 177 -7.53 19.90 5.32
C ASP A 177 -8.26 18.75 4.60
N LYS A 178 -7.50 17.79 4.09
CA LYS A 178 -8.03 16.65 3.29
C LYS A 178 -7.17 15.40 3.43
N TYR A 179 -7.86 14.26 3.29
CA TYR A 179 -7.28 12.94 3.25
C TYR A 179 -7.49 12.32 1.88
N ILE A 180 -6.39 11.92 1.21
CA ILE A 180 -6.42 11.35 -0.13
C ILE A 180 -5.96 9.90 -0.04
N TYR A 181 -6.86 8.95 -0.31
CA TYR A 181 -6.59 7.51 -0.35
C TYR A 181 -6.33 7.06 -1.78
N VAL A 182 -5.07 6.75 -2.08
CA VAL A 182 -4.64 6.26 -3.39
C VAL A 182 -4.55 4.75 -3.33
N VAL A 183 -5.60 4.07 -3.80
CA VAL A 183 -5.78 2.62 -3.63
C VAL A 183 -6.41 1.98 -4.87
N ASP A 184 -6.43 0.66 -4.93
CA ASP A 184 -7.06 -0.09 -6.02
C ASP A 184 -8.55 0.25 -6.17
N SER A 185 -9.00 0.43 -7.41
CA SER A 185 -10.39 0.74 -7.74
C SER A 185 -11.40 -0.30 -7.22
N ARG A 186 -10.97 -1.54 -6.98
CA ARG A 186 -11.81 -2.60 -6.38
C ARG A 186 -12.20 -2.30 -4.94
N GLN A 187 -11.47 -1.43 -4.25
CA GLN A 187 -11.76 -1.00 -2.87
C GLN A 187 -12.73 0.18 -2.79
N LYS A 188 -13.28 0.65 -3.93
CA LYS A 188 -14.16 1.82 -4.00
C LYS A 188 -15.34 1.73 -3.04
N GLU A 189 -15.97 0.56 -2.94
CA GLU A 189 -17.11 0.36 -2.06
C GLU A 189 -16.73 0.45 -0.59
N HIS A 190 -15.62 -0.16 -0.19
CA HIS A 190 -15.08 -0.04 1.16
C HIS A 190 -14.83 1.43 1.56
N PHE A 191 -14.16 2.21 0.71
CA PHE A 191 -13.92 3.63 1.00
C PHE A 191 -15.20 4.48 0.98
N SER A 192 -16.18 4.12 0.16
CA SER A 192 -17.52 4.74 0.22
C SER A 192 -18.20 4.51 1.57
N GLN A 193 -18.11 3.28 2.09
CA GLN A 193 -18.63 2.92 3.41
C GLN A 193 -17.84 3.63 4.52
N LEU A 194 -16.51 3.63 4.44
CA LEU A 194 -15.66 4.30 5.41
C LEU A 194 -15.99 5.79 5.52
N PHE A 195 -16.08 6.50 4.40
CA PHE A 195 -16.33 7.94 4.39
C PHE A 195 -17.72 8.31 4.90
N SER A 196 -18.75 7.49 4.62
CA SER A 196 -20.07 7.69 5.19
C SER A 196 -20.08 7.42 6.70
N THR A 197 -19.43 6.35 7.14
CA THR A 197 -19.33 6.00 8.56
C THR A 197 -18.55 7.04 9.38
N ILE A 198 -17.47 7.62 8.82
CA ILE A 198 -16.74 8.74 9.45
C ILE A 198 -17.70 9.90 9.78
N LYS A 199 -18.55 10.27 8.83
CA LYS A 199 -19.57 11.34 9.01
C LYS A 199 -20.63 10.91 10.01
N HIS A 200 -21.13 9.69 9.90
CA HIS A 200 -22.15 9.17 10.80
C HIS A 200 -21.67 9.10 12.25
N PHE A 201 -20.39 8.76 12.47
CA PHE A 201 -19.79 8.69 13.81
C PHE A 201 -19.25 10.05 14.32
N ASP A 202 -19.38 11.14 13.53
CA ASP A 202 -18.82 12.46 13.83
C ASP A 202 -17.29 12.43 14.12
N LEU A 203 -16.55 11.56 13.44
CA LEU A 203 -15.11 11.41 13.64
C LEU A 203 -14.31 12.54 13.00
N SER A 204 -14.75 13.05 11.86
CA SER A 204 -14.10 14.14 11.14
C SER A 204 -15.09 14.89 10.22
N ARG A 205 -14.82 16.19 10.04
CA ARG A 205 -15.53 17.06 9.07
C ARG A 205 -14.66 17.40 7.86
N LYS A 206 -13.48 16.82 7.77
CA LYS A 206 -12.53 17.06 6.68
C LYS A 206 -12.99 16.40 5.37
N GLU A 207 -12.34 16.75 4.28
CA GLU A 207 -12.60 16.15 2.98
C GLU A 207 -11.85 14.83 2.83
N PHE A 208 -12.55 13.75 2.47
CA PHE A 208 -12.00 12.43 2.19
C PHE A 208 -12.17 12.09 0.71
N ILE A 209 -11.07 11.78 0.02
CA ILE A 209 -11.04 11.55 -1.41
C ILE A 209 -10.48 10.16 -1.71
N HIS A 210 -11.24 9.35 -2.45
CA HIS A 210 -10.77 8.08 -3.00
C HIS A 210 -10.22 8.28 -4.41
N VAL A 211 -8.94 7.99 -4.59
CA VAL A 211 -8.24 8.02 -5.88
C VAL A 211 -7.95 6.59 -6.30
N GLY A 212 -8.92 5.95 -6.96
CA GLY A 212 -8.78 4.58 -7.43
C GLY A 212 -7.86 4.44 -8.64
N TYR A 213 -7.06 3.37 -8.69
CA TYR A 213 -6.28 2.98 -9.86
C TYR A 213 -6.63 1.55 -10.31
N GLY A 214 -6.35 1.26 -11.58
CA GLY A 214 -6.57 -0.06 -12.18
C GLY A 214 -5.42 -1.03 -11.90
N THR A 215 -5.59 -2.27 -12.32
CA THR A 215 -4.58 -3.33 -12.16
C THR A 215 -3.56 -3.32 -13.28
N VAL A 216 -2.34 -3.74 -12.95
CA VAL A 216 -1.27 -4.01 -13.91
C VAL A 216 -1.37 -5.47 -14.36
N ASN A 217 -1.57 -5.68 -15.65
CA ASN A 217 -1.75 -6.99 -16.24
C ASN A 217 -0.54 -7.39 -17.12
N GLY A 218 -0.35 -8.69 -17.29
CA GLY A 218 0.57 -9.23 -18.29
C GLY A 218 -0.03 -9.24 -19.72
N LYS A 219 0.77 -9.63 -20.70
CA LYS A 219 0.38 -9.69 -22.14
C LYS A 219 -0.89 -10.50 -22.41
N ASN A 220 -1.25 -11.42 -21.54
CA ASN A 220 -2.46 -12.25 -21.64
C ASN A 220 -3.72 -11.60 -21.02
N GLY A 221 -3.65 -10.35 -20.61
CA GLY A 221 -4.74 -9.61 -19.94
C GLY A 221 -5.08 -10.08 -18.52
N LYS A 222 -4.33 -11.05 -17.97
CA LYS A 222 -4.43 -11.50 -16.56
C LYS A 222 -3.43 -10.75 -15.68
N PRO A 223 -3.59 -10.76 -14.36
CA PRO A 223 -2.61 -10.17 -13.47
C PRO A 223 -1.19 -10.61 -13.81
N LEU A 224 -0.23 -9.69 -13.69
CA LEU A 224 1.16 -9.93 -14.05
C LEU A 224 1.71 -11.12 -13.24
N LYS A 225 2.27 -12.11 -13.93
CA LYS A 225 2.82 -13.33 -13.34
C LYS A 225 4.22 -13.61 -13.87
N THR A 226 5.03 -14.32 -13.10
CA THR A 226 6.30 -14.88 -13.56
C THR A 226 6.08 -15.91 -14.67
N ARG A 227 7.14 -16.27 -15.39
CA ARG A 227 7.11 -17.32 -16.44
C ARG A 227 6.60 -18.66 -15.89
N ASP A 228 6.89 -18.93 -14.62
CA ASP A 228 6.50 -20.18 -13.93
C ASP A 228 5.10 -20.09 -13.27
N GLY A 229 4.36 -19.00 -13.50
CA GLY A 229 2.97 -18.84 -13.05
C GLY A 229 2.79 -18.23 -11.67
N GLY A 230 3.87 -17.92 -10.94
CA GLY A 230 3.86 -17.22 -9.65
C GLY A 230 3.47 -15.74 -9.77
N VAL A 231 3.31 -15.07 -8.62
CA VAL A 231 3.13 -13.60 -8.58
C VAL A 231 4.43 -12.94 -9.03
N TYR A 232 4.35 -11.99 -9.97
CA TYR A 232 5.51 -11.23 -10.41
C TYR A 232 5.78 -10.11 -9.40
N LYS A 233 6.86 -10.25 -8.66
CA LYS A 233 7.24 -9.28 -7.63
C LYS A 233 7.73 -7.98 -8.27
N LEU A 234 7.47 -6.86 -7.62
CA LEU A 234 7.94 -5.56 -8.10
C LEU A 234 9.47 -5.47 -8.18
N ILE A 235 10.18 -6.14 -7.25
CA ILE A 235 11.64 -6.22 -7.27
C ILE A 235 12.18 -6.99 -8.48
N ASP A 236 11.50 -8.07 -8.87
CA ASP A 236 11.87 -8.84 -10.06
C ASP A 236 11.64 -8.02 -11.33
N LEU A 237 10.50 -7.33 -11.39
CA LEU A 237 10.18 -6.41 -12.49
C LEU A 237 11.23 -5.30 -12.61
N TYR A 238 11.64 -4.71 -11.49
CA TYR A 238 12.71 -3.71 -11.44
C TYR A 238 14.02 -4.30 -12.00
N SER A 239 14.40 -5.48 -11.55
CA SER A 239 15.62 -6.16 -11.95
C SER A 239 15.63 -6.51 -13.45
N ASP A 240 14.51 -7.00 -13.97
CA ASP A 240 14.37 -7.34 -15.39
C ASP A 240 14.43 -6.08 -16.27
N VAL A 241 13.75 -5.00 -15.89
CA VAL A 241 13.83 -3.72 -16.61
C VAL A 241 15.26 -3.17 -16.56
N LYS A 242 15.90 -3.19 -15.39
CA LYS A 242 17.28 -2.72 -15.21
C LYS A 242 18.24 -3.49 -16.11
N LYS A 243 18.11 -4.82 -16.16
CA LYS A 243 18.95 -5.69 -16.99
C LYS A 243 18.82 -5.35 -18.48
N LEU A 244 17.60 -5.08 -18.96
CA LEU A 244 17.36 -4.71 -20.37
C LEU A 244 17.89 -3.32 -20.73
N LEU A 245 17.92 -2.40 -19.77
CA LEU A 245 18.38 -1.01 -19.96
C LEU A 245 19.89 -0.85 -19.76
N SER A 246 20.54 -1.75 -19.02
CA SER A 246 21.97 -1.69 -18.76
C SER A 246 22.77 -1.86 -20.08
N ARG A 247 23.74 -0.97 -20.28
CA ARG A 247 24.63 -0.98 -21.45
C ARG A 247 26.08 -0.86 -21.00
N ASP A 248 27.00 -1.31 -21.83
CA ASP A 248 28.42 -1.16 -21.58
C ASP A 248 28.80 0.31 -21.31
N GLY A 249 29.51 0.54 -20.23
CA GLY A 249 29.92 1.87 -19.80
C GLY A 249 28.87 2.69 -19.02
N MET A 250 27.66 2.17 -18.81
CA MET A 250 26.66 2.81 -17.95
C MET A 250 26.96 2.50 -16.47
N ASN A 251 27.03 3.54 -15.63
CA ASN A 251 27.18 3.35 -14.19
C ASN A 251 25.85 2.90 -13.55
N ASN A 252 25.91 2.29 -12.37
CA ASN A 252 24.74 1.80 -11.67
C ASN A 252 23.70 2.89 -11.36
N GLN A 253 24.14 4.09 -10.99
CA GLN A 253 23.23 5.18 -10.65
C GLN A 253 22.39 5.64 -11.85
N ASP A 254 22.96 5.72 -13.03
CA ASP A 254 22.23 6.10 -14.24
C ASP A 254 21.30 4.98 -14.70
N SER A 255 21.72 3.71 -14.55
CA SER A 255 20.86 2.55 -14.79
C SER A 255 19.66 2.55 -13.85
N ASP A 256 19.83 2.82 -12.56
CA ASP A 256 18.74 2.91 -11.58
C ASP A 256 17.78 4.06 -11.90
N LYS A 257 18.29 5.24 -12.25
CA LYS A 257 17.44 6.38 -12.66
C LYS A 257 16.61 6.07 -13.89
N LEU A 258 17.23 5.44 -14.88
CA LEU A 258 16.53 5.09 -16.12
C LEU A 258 15.47 4.02 -15.86
N THR A 259 15.78 3.00 -15.05
CA THR A 259 14.85 1.95 -14.64
C THR A 259 13.63 2.54 -13.92
N ASN A 260 13.85 3.39 -12.91
CA ASN A 260 12.79 4.06 -12.18
C ASN A 260 11.94 4.96 -13.08
N SER A 261 12.57 5.62 -14.05
CA SER A 261 11.85 6.45 -15.02
C SER A 261 10.94 5.61 -15.92
N VAL A 262 11.41 4.44 -16.37
CA VAL A 262 10.61 3.50 -17.18
C VAL A 262 9.42 2.99 -16.39
N LEU A 263 9.62 2.52 -15.17
CA LEU A 263 8.53 2.01 -14.33
C LEU A 263 7.49 3.10 -14.03
N THR A 264 7.94 4.27 -13.58
CA THR A 264 7.05 5.39 -13.22
C THR A 264 6.29 5.92 -14.44
N TYR A 265 6.97 6.14 -15.56
CA TYR A 265 6.33 6.67 -16.75
C TYR A 265 5.32 5.70 -17.36
N SER A 266 5.64 4.41 -17.38
CA SER A 266 4.75 3.37 -17.91
C SER A 266 3.46 3.30 -17.11
N ASP A 267 3.54 3.41 -15.79
CA ASP A 267 2.37 3.41 -14.91
C ASP A 267 1.51 4.67 -15.11
N LEU A 268 2.15 5.83 -15.25
CA LEU A 268 1.47 7.12 -15.40
C LEU A 268 1.00 7.41 -16.84
N LEU A 269 1.45 6.67 -17.83
CA LEU A 269 1.09 6.87 -19.24
C LEU A 269 -0.37 6.53 -19.53
N SER A 270 -0.90 5.52 -18.85
CA SER A 270 -2.27 5.04 -18.99
C SER A 270 -3.23 5.84 -18.14
N ASN A 271 -4.52 5.86 -18.52
CA ASN A 271 -5.54 6.39 -17.64
C ASN A 271 -5.57 5.56 -16.35
N ARG A 272 -5.31 6.19 -15.21
CA ARG A 272 -5.21 5.51 -13.92
C ARG A 272 -6.41 4.64 -13.53
N LYS A 273 -7.61 4.96 -14.05
CA LYS A 273 -8.84 4.21 -13.77
C LYS A 273 -8.97 2.92 -14.59
N GLN A 274 -8.11 2.72 -15.58
CA GLN A 274 -8.14 1.55 -16.45
C GLN A 274 -7.05 0.56 -16.08
N ASN A 275 -7.34 -0.72 -16.24
CA ASN A 275 -6.31 -1.74 -16.22
C ASN A 275 -5.41 -1.57 -17.44
N TYR A 276 -4.12 -1.77 -17.28
CA TYR A 276 -3.20 -1.73 -18.42
C TYR A 276 -2.28 -2.94 -18.48
N VAL A 277 -1.77 -3.20 -19.66
CA VAL A 277 -0.82 -4.30 -19.89
C VAL A 277 0.60 -3.75 -19.78
N PHE A 278 1.39 -4.28 -18.84
CA PHE A 278 2.80 -3.98 -18.74
C PHE A 278 3.58 -4.85 -19.74
N ASP A 279 4.08 -4.22 -20.80
CA ASP A 279 4.93 -4.84 -21.81
C ASP A 279 6.33 -4.26 -21.71
N ILE A 280 7.26 -5.01 -21.07
CA ILE A 280 8.64 -4.57 -20.81
C ILE A 280 9.32 -4.15 -22.12
N ASP A 281 9.22 -4.96 -23.17
CA ASP A 281 9.90 -4.71 -24.46
C ASP A 281 9.46 -3.37 -25.06
N LYS A 282 8.17 -3.06 -24.95
CA LYS A 282 7.59 -1.82 -25.45
C LYS A 282 8.03 -0.61 -24.62
N PHE A 283 8.13 -0.75 -23.29
CA PHE A 283 8.43 0.38 -22.40
C PHE A 283 9.91 0.73 -22.33
N VAL A 284 10.81 -0.21 -22.67
CA VAL A 284 12.26 0.04 -22.74
C VAL A 284 12.71 0.52 -24.12
N ASP A 285 11.82 0.56 -25.12
CA ASP A 285 12.16 1.02 -26.47
C ASP A 285 12.56 2.50 -26.46
N ILE A 286 13.62 2.82 -27.19
CA ILE A 286 14.11 4.19 -27.39
C ILE A 286 13.17 5.00 -28.30
N ASN A 287 12.35 4.34 -29.08
CA ASN A 287 11.39 4.96 -29.97
C ASN A 287 9.98 4.95 -29.38
N GLY A 288 9.21 5.98 -29.65
CA GLY A 288 7.81 6.05 -29.25
C GLY A 288 7.57 6.80 -27.95
N LYS A 289 6.43 6.52 -27.31
CA LYS A 289 6.02 7.18 -26.05
C LYS A 289 6.61 6.44 -24.85
N THR A 290 7.90 6.58 -24.62
CA THR A 290 8.63 5.89 -23.55
C THR A 290 9.42 6.87 -22.68
N ALA A 291 9.76 6.47 -21.45
CA ALA A 291 10.62 7.26 -20.59
C ALA A 291 12.03 7.39 -21.18
N VAL A 292 12.52 6.36 -21.83
CA VAL A 292 13.82 6.34 -22.51
C VAL A 292 13.89 7.45 -23.58
N TYR A 293 12.86 7.54 -24.42
CA TYR A 293 12.76 8.58 -25.46
C TYR A 293 12.69 10.00 -24.85
N LEU A 294 11.93 10.19 -23.78
CA LEU A 294 11.83 11.49 -23.09
C LEU A 294 13.16 11.93 -22.52
N GLN A 295 13.88 11.04 -21.83
CA GLN A 295 15.20 11.35 -21.27
C GLN A 295 16.23 11.63 -22.38
N TYR A 296 16.24 10.82 -23.43
CA TYR A 296 17.09 11.08 -24.60
C TYR A 296 16.82 12.46 -25.21
N SER A 297 15.55 12.82 -25.39
CA SER A 297 15.14 14.10 -25.94
C SER A 297 15.55 15.26 -25.03
N GLN A 298 15.42 15.11 -23.71
CA GLN A 298 15.87 16.09 -22.73
C GLN A 298 17.38 16.33 -22.80
N VAL A 299 18.18 15.26 -22.80
CA VAL A 299 19.65 15.35 -22.89
C VAL A 299 20.06 16.05 -24.18
N ARG A 300 19.41 15.71 -25.28
CA ARG A 300 19.69 16.33 -26.58
C ARG A 300 19.35 17.83 -26.60
N ALA A 301 18.19 18.19 -26.08
CA ALA A 301 17.78 19.58 -25.95
C ALA A 301 18.74 20.37 -25.04
N ALA A 302 19.13 19.80 -23.90
CA ALA A 302 20.06 20.42 -22.97
C ALA A 302 21.45 20.68 -23.60
N ARG A 303 21.98 19.74 -24.40
CA ARG A 303 23.22 19.91 -25.16
C ARG A 303 23.13 21.08 -26.13
N LEU A 304 22.08 21.13 -26.95
CA LEU A 304 21.86 22.21 -27.90
C LEU A 304 21.78 23.57 -27.21
N LEU A 305 21.07 23.68 -26.09
CA LEU A 305 20.94 24.91 -25.34
C LEU A 305 22.29 25.37 -24.73
N ASN A 306 23.08 24.44 -24.24
CA ASN A 306 24.43 24.73 -23.71
C ASN A 306 25.37 25.21 -24.82
N GLU A 307 25.32 24.60 -26.00
CA GLU A 307 26.12 25.02 -27.16
C GLU A 307 25.76 26.43 -27.61
N TYR A 308 24.50 26.83 -27.53
CA TYR A 308 24.04 28.18 -27.89
C TYR A 308 24.18 29.19 -26.75
N GLY A 309 24.71 28.82 -25.56
CA GLY A 309 24.93 29.74 -24.42
C GLY A 309 23.65 30.35 -23.84
N LYS A 310 22.48 29.86 -24.19
CA LYS A 310 21.20 30.36 -23.71
C LYS A 310 20.78 29.60 -22.45
N LYS A 311 20.86 30.23 -21.28
CA LYS A 311 20.20 29.76 -20.06
C LYS A 311 18.70 30.04 -20.17
N ILE A 312 17.87 28.97 -20.26
CA ILE A 312 16.41 29.09 -20.11
C ILE A 312 16.17 29.35 -18.63
N LYS A 313 15.63 30.51 -18.28
CA LYS A 313 15.08 30.78 -16.96
C LYS A 313 13.71 30.10 -16.89
N LEU A 314 13.61 29.01 -16.14
CA LEU A 314 12.36 28.28 -15.85
C LEU A 314 11.32 29.13 -15.09
N ASP A 315 11.71 30.26 -14.53
CA ASP A 315 10.84 31.18 -13.77
C ASP A 315 9.68 31.76 -14.58
N LYS A 316 9.68 31.63 -15.90
CA LYS A 316 8.57 32.12 -16.75
C LYS A 316 7.46 31.11 -16.97
N LEU A 317 7.62 29.85 -16.61
CA LEU A 317 6.57 28.83 -16.76
C LEU A 317 5.52 28.87 -15.63
N ASN A 318 5.85 29.47 -14.50
CA ASN A 318 4.94 29.62 -13.36
C ASN A 318 3.79 30.64 -13.60
N ASN A 319 3.87 31.43 -14.65
CA ASN A 319 2.83 32.43 -14.97
C ASN A 319 1.77 31.95 -15.97
N LEU A 320 1.84 30.72 -16.46
CA LEU A 320 0.85 30.16 -17.40
C LEU A 320 -0.36 29.47 -16.72
N ASN A 321 -0.37 29.38 -15.40
CA ASN A 321 -1.46 28.75 -14.65
C ASN A 321 -2.49 29.75 -14.07
N ASN A 322 -2.45 31.01 -14.49
CA ASN A 322 -3.39 32.06 -14.03
C ASN A 322 -4.28 32.61 -15.15
N THR A 323 -4.55 31.81 -16.19
CA THR A 323 -5.62 32.14 -17.16
C THR A 323 -6.58 30.96 -17.30
#